data_a85a6f51f8930f1cd17f0784e09d8602
#
_entry.id   a85a6f51f8930f1cd17f0784e09d8602
#
_cell.length_a   1.000
_cell.length_b   1.000
_cell.length_c   1.000
_cell.angle_alpha   90.00
_cell.angle_beta   90.00
_cell.angle_gamma   90.00
#
_symmetry.space_group_name_H-M   'P 1'
#
loop_
_entity.id
_entity.type
_entity.pdbx_description
1 polymer ?
#
loop_
_entity_poly.entity_id
_entity_poly.type
_entity_poly.pdbx_seq_one_letter_code
_entity_poly.pdbx_strand_id
1 'polypeptide(L)'
;MKIFKSVQIAASVAATALVLTACGGSTTPEATGTSAAAGPVTIGIAQYVSHPSLDAVVTGFKKGMADAGYTGDDKVKYDFANAQADQATNTSIVGKFASDKDMDLVLAIATPTAQAAAQSITNIPVLFSAVTDPLEAKLVSSLEAPGANVTGTSDKNPVKEQLELLKKIKPDAKTVGIVYSSGEVNSGVQVQWAKDAAAELGLTIEEKAISASSEVQQAASGMDVDAFYVPTDNAVVSALEGLLQTAQDKKIPVIAADGESVKRGATATYGLNYEKLGEQTAAMAVKLLKGETQAATMPVETITQVELYVNTTAAEKIGLTFPAEMLSEAAETYK
;
A
#
# COMPACT_ATOMS: atom_id res chain seq x y z
N MET A 1 23.38 -62.75 24.40
CA MET A 1 23.81 -63.60 25.51
C MET A 1 23.88 -62.79 26.81
N LYS A 2 23.12 -63.19 27.84
CA LYS A 2 23.02 -62.69 29.23
C LYS A 2 22.40 -61.34 29.48
N ILE A 3 21.16 -61.16 29.94
CA ILE A 3 20.39 -61.74 31.12
C ILE A 3 20.66 -60.97 32.42
N PHE A 4 19.54 -60.51 33.02
CA PHE A 4 19.20 -60.26 34.43
C PHE A 4 19.56 -58.87 35.03
N LYS A 5 18.83 -58.27 35.96
CA LYS A 5 17.64 -58.67 36.78
C LYS A 5 17.01 -57.43 37.40
N SER A 6 15.73 -57.52 37.64
CA SER A 6 14.86 -56.72 38.48
C SER A 6 15.29 -56.61 39.94
N VAL A 7 14.96 -55.53 40.65
CA VAL A 7 14.48 -55.57 42.04
C VAL A 7 13.46 -54.49 42.32
N GLN A 8 12.26 -54.93 42.73
CA GLN A 8 11.21 -54.11 43.39
C GLN A 8 11.50 -54.15 44.90
N ILE A 9 11.25 -53.03 45.59
CA ILE A 9 10.93 -53.09 47.03
C ILE A 9 9.83 -52.02 47.27
N ALA A 10 8.70 -52.52 47.76
CA ALA A 10 7.58 -51.75 48.32
C ALA A 10 7.76 -51.68 49.85
N ALA A 11 7.38 -50.61 50.46
CA ALA A 11 6.97 -50.59 51.87
C ALA A 11 6.11 -49.43 52.21
N SER A 12 5.04 -49.70 52.86
CA SER A 12 3.83 -49.08 53.18
C SER A 12 3.85 -48.27 54.51
N VAL A 13 2.69 -47.54 54.79
CA VAL A 13 2.10 -47.20 56.09
C VAL A 13 2.60 -45.88 56.72
N ALA A 14 1.81 -44.92 57.20
CA ALA A 14 0.48 -44.96 57.82
C ALA A 14 -0.14 -43.55 57.85
N ALA A 15 -1.45 -43.53 57.97
CA ALA A 15 -2.34 -42.37 58.16
C ALA A 15 -2.19 -41.72 59.53
N THR A 16 -2.44 -40.40 59.59
CA THR A 16 -3.15 -39.81 60.78
C THR A 16 -3.97 -38.58 60.32
N ALA A 17 -5.27 -38.69 60.51
CA ALA A 17 -6.24 -37.63 60.34
C ALA A 17 -6.24 -36.73 61.58
N LEU A 18 -6.29 -35.42 61.37
CA LEU A 18 -6.76 -34.44 62.37
C LEU A 18 -7.69 -33.45 61.69
N VAL A 19 -8.95 -33.56 62.03
CA VAL A 19 -10.04 -32.64 61.73
C VAL A 19 -9.95 -31.47 62.69
N LEU A 20 -9.85 -30.26 62.20
CA LEU A 20 -10.18 -29.06 62.96
C LEU A 20 -11.05 -28.15 62.06
N THR A 21 -12.34 -28.17 62.40
CA THR A 21 -13.34 -27.22 61.92
C THR A 21 -13.07 -25.82 62.50
N ALA A 22 -12.94 -24.82 61.63
CA ALA A 22 -13.19 -23.42 61.97
C ALA A 22 -13.89 -22.73 60.83
N CYS A 23 -15.10 -22.28 61.10
CA CYS A 23 -15.91 -21.36 60.25
C CYS A 23 -15.19 -20.04 60.04
N GLY A 24 -15.27 -19.49 58.81
CA GLY A 24 -14.96 -18.09 58.61
C GLY A 24 -14.72 -17.72 57.12
N GLY A 25 -15.72 -17.13 56.46
CA GLY A 25 -15.54 -16.15 55.42
C GLY A 25 -15.09 -16.65 54.06
N SER A 26 -16.02 -16.92 53.17
CA SER A 26 -15.78 -16.96 51.73
C SER A 26 -15.33 -15.60 51.23
N THR A 27 -14.06 -15.37 51.09
CA THR A 27 -13.52 -14.34 50.18
C THR A 27 -12.94 -15.07 48.99
N THR A 28 -13.72 -15.09 47.92
CA THR A 28 -13.21 -15.40 46.58
C THR A 28 -12.06 -14.42 46.27
N PRO A 29 -10.87 -14.88 45.91
CA PRO A 29 -9.90 -13.98 45.38
C PRO A 29 -10.45 -13.51 44.02
N GLU A 30 -10.94 -12.30 43.99
CA GLU A 30 -11.09 -11.55 42.76
C GLU A 30 -9.71 -11.46 42.17
N ALA A 31 -9.49 -12.21 41.09
CA ALA A 31 -8.31 -12.07 40.25
C ALA A 31 -8.42 -10.68 39.61
N THR A 32 -7.91 -9.68 40.33
CA THR A 32 -7.52 -8.42 39.72
C THR A 32 -6.39 -8.74 38.74
N GLY A 33 -6.80 -9.11 37.53
CA GLY A 33 -5.94 -9.05 36.38
C GLY A 33 -5.59 -7.58 36.20
N THR A 34 -4.49 -7.19 36.82
CA THR A 34 -3.79 -5.95 36.46
C THR A 34 -3.29 -6.20 35.04
N SER A 35 -4.11 -5.84 34.05
CA SER A 35 -3.60 -5.57 32.72
C SER A 35 -2.57 -4.48 32.93
N ALA A 36 -1.31 -4.86 32.97
CA ALA A 36 -0.24 -3.89 32.80
C ALA A 36 -0.61 -3.11 31.53
N ALA A 37 -0.82 -1.82 31.67
CA ALA A 37 -1.02 -0.98 30.51
C ALA A 37 0.19 -1.19 29.62
N ALA A 38 -0.01 -1.90 28.51
CA ALA A 38 1.03 -2.03 27.51
C ALA A 38 1.43 -0.60 27.13
N GLY A 39 2.75 -0.31 27.08
CA GLY A 39 3.25 0.99 26.66
C GLY A 39 2.68 1.36 25.29
N PRO A 40 2.98 2.57 24.82
CA PRO A 40 2.54 2.97 23.49
C PRO A 40 3.10 2.01 22.44
N VAL A 41 2.29 1.66 21.44
CA VAL A 41 2.79 0.92 20.28
C VAL A 41 3.68 1.82 19.43
N THR A 42 4.78 1.27 18.91
CA THR A 42 5.71 1.96 18.03
C THR A 42 5.58 1.45 16.60
N ILE A 43 5.24 2.36 15.69
CA ILE A 43 5.01 2.05 14.28
C ILE A 43 6.04 2.79 13.42
N GLY A 44 6.87 2.02 12.72
CA GLY A 44 7.75 2.56 11.68
C GLY A 44 6.94 2.82 10.41
N ILE A 45 7.05 4.02 9.85
CA ILE A 45 6.45 4.36 8.55
C ILE A 45 7.58 4.66 7.57
N ALA A 46 7.85 3.74 6.67
CA ALA A 46 8.81 3.89 5.59
C ALA A 46 8.07 4.25 4.30
N GLN A 47 8.34 5.43 3.74
CA GLN A 47 7.76 5.89 2.49
C GLN A 47 8.85 6.01 1.43
N TYR A 48 8.61 5.47 0.21
CA TYR A 48 9.61 5.49 -0.85
C TYR A 48 9.94 6.90 -1.34
N VAL A 49 8.91 7.69 -1.64
CA VAL A 49 9.04 9.08 -2.08
C VAL A 49 7.80 9.87 -1.68
N SER A 50 7.93 11.18 -1.53
CA SER A 50 6.78 12.06 -1.29
C SER A 50 6.16 12.49 -2.61
N HIS A 51 4.91 12.19 -2.78
CA HIS A 51 3.98 12.79 -3.73
C HIS A 51 2.54 12.63 -3.18
N PRO A 52 1.56 13.41 -3.68
CA PRO A 52 0.25 13.54 -3.04
C PRO A 52 -0.44 12.20 -2.74
N SER A 53 -0.36 11.21 -3.64
CA SER A 53 -1.03 9.91 -3.44
C SER A 53 -0.42 9.12 -2.28
N LEU A 54 0.93 9.04 -2.19
CA LEU A 54 1.57 8.34 -1.06
C LEU A 54 1.44 9.12 0.26
N ASP A 55 1.45 10.46 0.21
CA ASP A 55 1.21 11.30 1.38
C ASP A 55 -0.22 11.13 1.91
N ALA A 56 -1.21 10.93 1.02
CA ALA A 56 -2.58 10.61 1.36
C ALA A 56 -2.69 9.25 2.08
N VAL A 57 -1.90 8.23 1.68
CA VAL A 57 -1.84 6.95 2.42
C VAL A 57 -1.41 7.17 3.87
N VAL A 58 -0.36 7.97 4.10
CA VAL A 58 0.13 8.27 5.46
C VAL A 58 -0.96 8.97 6.28
N THR A 59 -1.65 9.93 5.66
CA THR A 59 -2.75 10.68 6.29
C THR A 59 -3.89 9.75 6.68
N GLY A 60 -4.36 8.94 5.74
CA GLY A 60 -5.43 7.97 5.97
C GLY A 60 -5.05 6.92 7.00
N PHE A 61 -3.83 6.41 6.96
CA PHE A 61 -3.35 5.46 7.95
C PHE A 61 -3.38 6.03 9.37
N LYS A 62 -2.79 7.22 9.57
CA LYS A 62 -2.81 7.88 10.87
C LYS A 62 -4.22 8.21 11.34
N LYS A 63 -5.10 8.62 10.43
CA LYS A 63 -6.51 8.86 10.72
C LYS A 63 -7.22 7.57 11.17
N GLY A 64 -7.09 6.48 10.42
CA GLY A 64 -7.70 5.19 10.78
C GLY A 64 -7.18 4.62 12.10
N MET A 65 -5.89 4.81 12.40
CA MET A 65 -5.32 4.46 13.71
C MET A 65 -5.94 5.31 14.83
N ALA A 66 -6.10 6.62 14.61
CA ALA A 66 -6.72 7.52 15.57
C ALA A 66 -8.19 7.17 15.83
N ASP A 67 -8.95 6.88 14.77
CA ASP A 67 -10.37 6.46 14.86
C ASP A 67 -10.52 5.14 15.64
N ALA A 68 -9.50 4.28 15.62
CA ALA A 68 -9.43 3.04 16.41
C ALA A 68 -8.92 3.25 17.85
N GLY A 69 -8.65 4.49 18.28
CA GLY A 69 -8.25 4.84 19.64
C GLY A 69 -6.73 4.91 19.87
N TYR A 70 -5.90 4.75 18.83
CA TYR A 70 -4.44 4.95 18.88
C TYR A 70 -4.12 6.43 18.64
N THR A 71 -4.30 7.25 19.68
CA THR A 71 -4.07 8.70 19.65
C THR A 71 -3.19 9.13 20.82
N GLY A 72 -2.31 10.12 20.59
CA GLY A 72 -1.39 10.63 21.61
C GLY A 72 -0.19 9.72 21.84
N ASP A 73 0.89 10.29 22.36
CA ASP A 73 2.17 9.61 22.56
C ASP A 73 2.13 8.52 23.64
N ASP A 74 1.08 8.47 24.42
CA ASP A 74 0.80 7.42 25.40
C ASP A 74 0.16 6.17 24.79
N LYS A 75 -0.34 6.24 23.54
CA LYS A 75 -0.98 5.14 22.80
C LYS A 75 -0.20 4.69 21.59
N VAL A 76 0.36 5.62 20.80
CA VAL A 76 1.08 5.31 19.57
C VAL A 76 2.21 6.30 19.34
N LYS A 77 3.36 5.77 18.91
CA LYS A 77 4.51 6.53 18.40
C LYS A 77 4.75 6.17 16.95
N TYR A 78 4.97 7.19 16.12
CA TYR A 78 5.31 7.02 14.72
C TYR A 78 6.75 7.43 14.47
N ASP A 79 7.58 6.50 13.98
CA ASP A 79 8.90 6.81 13.40
C ASP A 79 8.74 6.87 11.88
N PHE A 80 8.59 8.10 11.35
CA PHE A 80 8.38 8.34 9.93
C PHE A 80 9.70 8.64 9.23
N ALA A 81 9.95 7.97 8.12
CA ALA A 81 11.09 8.24 7.26
C ALA A 81 10.73 8.12 5.78
N ASN A 82 11.32 8.99 4.95
CA ASN A 82 11.11 9.04 3.51
C ASN A 82 12.44 8.81 2.78
N ALA A 83 12.44 7.89 1.83
CA ALA A 83 13.65 7.50 1.09
C ALA A 83 13.99 8.43 -0.07
N GLN A 84 13.10 9.36 -0.43
CA GLN A 84 13.28 10.32 -1.53
C GLN A 84 13.63 9.66 -2.88
N ALA A 85 13.01 8.52 -3.16
CA ALA A 85 13.25 7.66 -4.32
C ALA A 85 14.69 7.12 -4.42
N ASP A 86 15.48 7.20 -3.34
CA ASP A 86 16.83 6.63 -3.30
C ASP A 86 16.84 5.23 -2.68
N GLN A 87 17.28 4.24 -3.44
CA GLN A 87 17.25 2.84 -3.01
C GLN A 87 18.18 2.55 -1.82
N ALA A 88 19.32 3.23 -1.73
CA ALA A 88 20.25 3.03 -0.62
C ALA A 88 19.67 3.60 0.68
N THR A 89 19.07 4.80 0.61
CA THR A 89 18.35 5.41 1.71
C THR A 89 17.17 4.56 2.15
N ASN A 90 16.39 4.01 1.19
CA ASN A 90 15.27 3.10 1.45
C ASN A 90 15.73 1.87 2.25
N THR A 91 16.80 1.22 1.81
CA THR A 91 17.39 0.08 2.52
C THR A 91 17.89 0.45 3.91
N SER A 92 18.49 1.63 4.07
CA SER A 92 18.98 2.13 5.37
C SER A 92 17.83 2.37 6.35
N ILE A 93 16.73 3.00 5.90
CA ILE A 93 15.52 3.24 6.71
C ILE A 93 14.95 1.91 7.21
N VAL A 94 14.75 0.97 6.32
CA VAL A 94 14.19 -0.34 6.66
C VAL A 94 15.12 -1.12 7.59
N GLY A 95 16.44 -1.07 7.37
CA GLY A 95 17.44 -1.68 8.23
C GLY A 95 17.45 -1.10 9.66
N LYS A 96 17.22 0.23 9.80
CA LYS A 96 17.01 0.87 11.09
C LYS A 96 15.78 0.30 11.80
N PHE A 97 14.64 0.19 11.12
CA PHE A 97 13.43 -0.37 11.71
C PHE A 97 13.57 -1.85 12.06
N ALA A 98 14.26 -2.63 11.24
CA ALA A 98 14.53 -4.04 11.51
C ALA A 98 15.37 -4.27 12.78
N SER A 99 16.22 -3.33 13.12
CA SER A 99 17.14 -3.41 14.30
C SER A 99 16.54 -2.77 15.56
N ASP A 100 15.46 -2.02 15.44
CA ASP A 100 14.78 -1.41 16.58
C ASP A 100 13.95 -2.45 17.35
N LYS A 101 14.28 -2.66 18.63
CA LYS A 101 13.62 -3.64 19.48
C LYS A 101 12.27 -3.20 20.02
N ASP A 102 12.02 -1.89 19.97
CA ASP A 102 10.77 -1.28 20.44
C ASP A 102 9.74 -1.15 19.31
N MET A 103 10.09 -1.59 18.09
CA MET A 103 9.21 -1.55 16.94
C MET A 103 8.17 -2.68 16.99
N ASP A 104 6.88 -2.33 16.98
CA ASP A 104 5.77 -3.31 17.01
C ASP A 104 5.25 -3.65 15.60
N LEU A 105 5.33 -2.70 14.66
CA LEU A 105 4.83 -2.86 13.29
C LEU A 105 5.56 -1.89 12.35
N VAL A 106 5.77 -2.32 11.10
CA VAL A 106 6.25 -1.42 10.04
C VAL A 106 5.20 -1.29 8.94
N LEU A 107 4.86 -0.06 8.60
CA LEU A 107 4.14 0.31 7.40
C LEU A 107 5.13 0.67 6.29
N ALA A 108 5.14 -0.13 5.23
CA ALA A 108 5.99 0.05 4.06
C ALA A 108 5.14 0.58 2.89
N ILE A 109 5.37 1.83 2.49
CA ILE A 109 4.55 2.51 1.48
C ILE A 109 5.28 2.51 0.14
N ALA A 110 4.60 2.02 -0.89
CA ALA A 110 5.02 1.72 -2.26
C ALA A 110 5.83 0.43 -2.40
N THR A 111 5.77 -0.16 -3.61
CA THR A 111 6.37 -1.47 -3.92
C THR A 111 7.87 -1.55 -3.60
N PRO A 112 8.73 -0.56 -3.95
CA PRO A 112 10.15 -0.65 -3.63
C PRO A 112 10.45 -0.71 -2.12
N THR A 113 9.68 0.01 -1.31
CA THR A 113 9.83 -0.01 0.15
C THR A 113 9.32 -1.32 0.75
N ALA A 114 8.18 -1.83 0.25
CA ALA A 114 7.66 -3.13 0.68
C ALA A 114 8.64 -4.26 0.39
N GLN A 115 9.31 -4.24 -0.78
CA GLN A 115 10.35 -5.21 -1.14
C GLN A 115 11.56 -5.14 -0.21
N ALA A 116 12.05 -3.93 0.11
CA ALA A 116 13.14 -3.76 1.05
C ALA A 116 12.76 -4.25 2.47
N ALA A 117 11.53 -3.93 2.92
CA ALA A 117 11.01 -4.35 4.21
C ALA A 117 10.88 -5.88 4.32
N ALA A 118 10.30 -6.53 3.30
CA ALA A 118 10.15 -7.99 3.27
C ALA A 118 11.49 -8.73 3.32
N GLN A 119 12.55 -8.14 2.77
CA GLN A 119 13.89 -8.73 2.79
C GLN A 119 14.62 -8.55 4.13
N SER A 120 14.33 -7.48 4.87
CA SER A 120 15.11 -7.08 6.03
C SER A 120 14.42 -7.35 7.36
N ILE A 121 13.07 -7.32 7.40
CA ILE A 121 12.27 -7.43 8.61
C ILE A 121 11.59 -8.80 8.64
N THR A 122 11.98 -9.64 9.62
CA THR A 122 11.46 -11.01 9.73
C THR A 122 10.78 -11.31 11.07
N ASN A 123 10.91 -10.44 12.04
CA ASN A 123 10.54 -10.67 13.45
C ASN A 123 9.31 -9.91 13.92
N ILE A 124 8.85 -8.92 13.15
CA ILE A 124 7.66 -8.11 13.43
C ILE A 124 6.77 -8.05 12.19
N PRO A 125 5.47 -7.75 12.32
CA PRO A 125 4.60 -7.60 11.15
C PRO A 125 5.01 -6.42 10.28
N VAL A 126 4.99 -6.64 8.97
CA VAL A 126 5.11 -5.61 7.94
C VAL A 126 3.79 -5.51 7.20
N LEU A 127 3.19 -4.33 7.24
CA LEU A 127 2.08 -3.98 6.38
C LEU A 127 2.58 -3.14 5.21
N PHE A 128 2.31 -3.59 4.00
CA PHE A 128 2.50 -2.73 2.84
C PHE A 128 1.21 -1.97 2.52
N SER A 129 1.36 -0.81 1.89
CA SER A 129 0.26 -0.06 1.28
C SER A 129 0.72 0.56 -0.03
N ALA A 130 -0.20 0.77 -0.98
CA ALA A 130 0.12 1.22 -2.32
C ALA A 130 1.14 0.30 -3.03
N VAL A 131 0.84 -1.00 -3.01
CA VAL A 131 1.58 -2.02 -3.75
C VAL A 131 0.69 -2.55 -4.87
N THR A 132 1.13 -2.37 -6.10
CA THR A 132 0.32 -2.64 -7.29
C THR A 132 0.03 -4.12 -7.49
N ASP A 133 1.06 -4.96 -7.43
CA ASP A 133 0.94 -6.42 -7.50
C ASP A 133 1.86 -7.10 -6.48
N PRO A 134 1.31 -7.52 -5.33
CA PRO A 134 2.11 -8.16 -4.28
C PRO A 134 2.71 -9.51 -4.67
N LEU A 135 2.13 -10.21 -5.65
CA LEU A 135 2.65 -11.48 -6.16
C LEU A 135 3.85 -11.25 -7.08
N GLU A 136 3.72 -10.38 -8.06
CA GLU A 136 4.82 -10.01 -8.96
C GLU A 136 5.97 -9.31 -8.20
N ALA A 137 5.64 -8.55 -7.17
CA ALA A 137 6.62 -7.97 -6.26
C ALA A 137 7.29 -9.00 -5.33
N LYS A 138 6.82 -10.26 -5.30
CA LYS A 138 7.31 -11.37 -4.49
C LYS A 138 7.24 -11.09 -2.97
N LEU A 139 6.19 -10.40 -2.55
CA LEU A 139 5.97 -10.05 -1.15
C LEU A 139 5.18 -11.13 -0.40
N VAL A 140 4.33 -11.84 -1.11
CA VAL A 140 3.42 -12.84 -0.54
C VAL A 140 3.37 -14.09 -1.41
N SER A 141 3.06 -15.24 -0.81
CA SER A 141 2.92 -16.51 -1.51
C SER A 141 1.57 -16.64 -2.23
N SER A 142 0.52 -16.08 -1.64
CA SER A 142 -0.80 -15.87 -2.24
C SER A 142 -1.48 -14.65 -1.62
N LEU A 143 -2.52 -14.14 -2.26
CA LEU A 143 -3.28 -13.00 -1.73
C LEU A 143 -4.15 -13.40 -0.53
N GLU A 144 -4.65 -14.64 -0.51
CA GLU A 144 -5.53 -15.16 0.54
C GLU A 144 -4.75 -15.59 1.80
N ALA A 145 -3.52 -16.07 1.62
CA ALA A 145 -2.65 -16.52 2.70
C ALA A 145 -1.20 -16.14 2.39
N PRO A 146 -0.76 -14.96 2.81
CA PRO A 146 0.57 -14.42 2.51
C PRO A 146 1.74 -15.33 2.88
N GLY A 147 1.64 -16.07 3.99
CA GLY A 147 2.57 -17.13 4.38
C GLY A 147 3.77 -16.69 5.19
N ALA A 148 4.01 -15.38 5.33
CA ALA A 148 5.11 -14.80 6.11
C ALA A 148 4.62 -13.64 7.00
N ASN A 149 5.55 -12.84 7.54
CA ASN A 149 5.21 -11.67 8.35
C ASN A 149 4.79 -10.43 7.55
N VAL A 150 4.52 -10.57 6.26
CA VAL A 150 4.21 -9.48 5.33
C VAL A 150 2.81 -9.64 4.76
N THR A 151 1.98 -8.63 4.84
CA THR A 151 0.66 -8.50 4.21
C THR A 151 0.34 -7.03 3.99
N GLY A 152 -0.85 -6.67 3.53
CA GLY A 152 -1.21 -5.26 3.38
C GLY A 152 -2.29 -5.00 2.35
N THR A 153 -2.28 -3.78 1.78
CA THR A 153 -3.27 -3.32 0.82
C THR A 153 -2.66 -3.06 -0.55
N SER A 154 -3.30 -3.64 -1.58
CA SER A 154 -2.95 -3.43 -2.99
C SER A 154 -3.74 -2.24 -3.56
N ASP A 155 -3.05 -1.43 -4.37
CA ASP A 155 -3.62 -0.37 -5.20
C ASP A 155 -3.75 -0.79 -6.67
N LYS A 156 -4.03 -2.06 -6.92
CA LYS A 156 -4.23 -2.57 -8.28
C LYS A 156 -5.24 -1.71 -9.05
N ASN A 157 -4.76 -1.07 -10.10
CA ASN A 157 -5.52 -0.11 -10.90
C ASN A 157 -6.38 -0.79 -11.98
N PRO A 158 -7.54 -0.22 -12.30
CA PRO A 158 -8.40 -0.66 -13.41
C PRO A 158 -7.89 -0.12 -14.75
N VAL A 159 -6.71 -0.58 -15.19
CA VAL A 159 -6.02 -0.04 -16.37
C VAL A 159 -6.87 -0.12 -17.64
N LYS A 160 -7.66 -1.19 -17.80
CA LYS A 160 -8.54 -1.36 -18.94
C LYS A 160 -9.63 -0.27 -18.96
N GLU A 161 -10.32 -0.07 -17.85
CA GLU A 161 -11.36 0.93 -17.69
C GLU A 161 -10.80 2.35 -17.86
N GLN A 162 -9.57 2.58 -17.47
CA GLN A 162 -8.86 3.85 -17.67
C GLN A 162 -8.57 4.09 -19.16
N LEU A 163 -8.16 3.07 -19.90
CA LEU A 163 -7.99 3.19 -21.36
C LEU A 163 -9.35 3.27 -22.11
N GLU A 164 -10.39 2.62 -21.60
CA GLU A 164 -11.76 2.81 -22.12
C GLU A 164 -12.25 4.25 -21.89
N LEU A 165 -11.91 4.85 -20.75
CA LEU A 165 -12.18 6.27 -20.48
C LEU A 165 -11.49 7.16 -21.52
N LEU A 166 -10.22 6.88 -21.87
CA LEU A 166 -9.55 7.57 -22.96
C LEU A 166 -10.35 7.50 -24.26
N LYS A 167 -10.84 6.31 -24.63
CA LYS A 167 -11.67 6.15 -25.85
C LYS A 167 -13.00 6.87 -25.79
N LYS A 168 -13.56 7.10 -24.60
CA LYS A 168 -14.77 7.91 -24.43
C LYS A 168 -14.50 9.41 -24.67
N ILE A 169 -13.36 9.93 -24.18
CA ILE A 169 -13.03 11.36 -24.31
C ILE A 169 -12.30 11.70 -25.62
N LYS A 170 -11.59 10.73 -26.22
CA LYS A 170 -10.87 10.87 -27.49
C LYS A 170 -11.04 9.60 -28.33
N PRO A 171 -12.22 9.43 -29.00
CA PRO A 171 -12.55 8.19 -29.73
C PRO A 171 -11.60 7.86 -30.89
N ASP A 172 -10.95 8.86 -31.46
CA ASP A 172 -9.98 8.76 -32.56
C ASP A 172 -8.56 8.40 -32.12
N ALA A 173 -8.29 8.37 -30.81
CA ALA A 173 -6.96 7.98 -30.29
C ALA A 173 -6.59 6.57 -30.76
N LYS A 174 -5.35 6.40 -31.20
CA LYS A 174 -4.75 5.16 -31.68
C LYS A 174 -3.50 4.78 -30.92
N THR A 175 -2.73 5.79 -30.47
CA THR A 175 -1.44 5.59 -29.80
C THR A 175 -1.47 6.21 -28.41
N VAL A 176 -0.94 5.46 -27.42
CA VAL A 176 -0.85 5.89 -26.03
C VAL A 176 0.59 5.77 -25.56
N GLY A 177 1.16 6.88 -25.13
CA GLY A 177 2.49 6.92 -24.57
C GLY A 177 2.50 6.59 -23.08
N ILE A 178 3.45 5.75 -22.67
CA ILE A 178 3.72 5.47 -21.27
C ILE A 178 5.19 5.72 -20.98
N VAL A 179 5.46 6.69 -20.12
CA VAL A 179 6.78 6.86 -19.51
C VAL A 179 6.78 6.08 -18.20
N TYR A 180 7.81 5.28 -17.97
CA TYR A 180 7.86 4.45 -16.77
C TYR A 180 9.28 4.21 -16.27
N SER A 181 9.44 4.00 -14.97
CA SER A 181 10.70 3.66 -14.32
C SER A 181 11.04 2.17 -14.54
N SER A 182 12.16 1.90 -15.18
CA SER A 182 12.64 0.52 -15.40
C SER A 182 13.08 -0.19 -14.10
N GLY A 183 13.29 0.57 -13.02
CA GLY A 183 13.68 0.06 -11.72
C GLY A 183 12.51 -0.31 -10.82
N GLU A 184 11.27 -0.07 -11.23
CA GLU A 184 10.08 -0.32 -10.44
C GLU A 184 9.24 -1.48 -11.01
N VAL A 185 9.06 -2.55 -10.22
CA VAL A 185 8.25 -3.72 -10.62
C VAL A 185 6.79 -3.33 -10.88
N ASN A 186 6.21 -2.48 -10.03
CA ASN A 186 4.85 -1.96 -10.19
C ASN A 186 4.63 -1.29 -11.54
N SER A 187 5.63 -0.59 -12.06
CA SER A 187 5.55 0.11 -13.34
C SER A 187 5.54 -0.87 -14.51
N GLY A 188 6.46 -1.83 -14.52
CA GLY A 188 6.51 -2.87 -15.55
C GLY A 188 5.23 -3.69 -15.66
N VAL A 189 4.64 -4.03 -14.52
CA VAL A 189 3.34 -4.76 -14.45
C VAL A 189 2.23 -3.95 -15.10
N GLN A 190 2.11 -2.67 -14.78
CA GLN A 190 1.05 -1.81 -15.34
C GLN A 190 1.25 -1.54 -16.83
N VAL A 191 2.50 -1.41 -17.29
CA VAL A 191 2.80 -1.34 -18.73
C VAL A 191 2.29 -2.60 -19.45
N GLN A 192 2.50 -3.79 -18.86
CA GLN A 192 1.99 -5.02 -19.45
C GLN A 192 0.45 -5.04 -19.47
N TRP A 193 -0.22 -4.70 -18.37
CA TRP A 193 -1.67 -4.59 -18.33
C TRP A 193 -2.22 -3.59 -19.35
N ALA A 194 -1.52 -2.46 -19.54
CA ALA A 194 -1.90 -1.46 -20.56
C ALA A 194 -1.77 -2.03 -21.99
N LYS A 195 -0.72 -2.80 -22.30
CA LYS A 195 -0.56 -3.47 -23.58
C LYS A 195 -1.67 -4.48 -23.86
N ASP A 196 -1.99 -5.29 -22.84
CA ASP A 196 -3.04 -6.31 -22.96
C ASP A 196 -4.42 -5.66 -23.20
N ALA A 197 -4.75 -4.61 -22.43
CA ALA A 197 -5.99 -3.87 -22.61
C ALA A 197 -6.04 -3.10 -23.94
N ALA A 198 -4.93 -2.50 -24.35
CA ALA A 198 -4.82 -1.73 -25.60
C ALA A 198 -5.12 -2.61 -26.83
N ALA A 199 -4.68 -3.86 -26.82
CA ALA A 199 -4.94 -4.82 -27.90
C ALA A 199 -6.45 -5.06 -28.13
N GLU A 200 -7.23 -5.10 -27.04
CA GLU A 200 -8.70 -5.24 -27.11
C GLU A 200 -9.40 -3.96 -27.57
N LEU A 201 -8.80 -2.77 -27.27
CA LEU A 201 -9.38 -1.47 -27.55
C LEU A 201 -8.95 -0.86 -28.89
N GLY A 202 -8.13 -1.57 -29.66
CA GLY A 202 -7.55 -1.07 -30.91
C GLY A 202 -6.59 0.09 -30.71
N LEU A 203 -5.90 0.11 -29.55
CA LEU A 203 -4.85 1.06 -29.20
C LEU A 203 -3.47 0.40 -29.36
N THR A 204 -2.46 1.22 -29.54
CA THR A 204 -1.04 0.80 -29.52
C THR A 204 -0.34 1.52 -28.38
N ILE A 205 0.37 0.79 -27.53
CA ILE A 205 1.18 1.38 -26.47
C ILE A 205 2.58 1.64 -27.00
N GLU A 206 3.03 2.89 -26.89
CA GLU A 206 4.42 3.31 -27.03
C GLU A 206 5.00 3.52 -25.63
N GLU A 207 6.04 2.77 -25.28
CA GLU A 207 6.65 2.85 -23.97
C GLU A 207 8.03 3.49 -24.00
N LYS A 208 8.35 4.25 -22.95
CA LYS A 208 9.67 4.84 -22.77
C LYS A 208 10.13 4.63 -21.33
N ALA A 209 11.14 3.77 -21.19
CA ALA A 209 11.76 3.54 -19.89
C ALA A 209 12.68 4.70 -19.49
N ILE A 210 12.64 5.05 -18.21
CA ILE A 210 13.53 6.03 -17.56
C ILE A 210 14.24 5.39 -16.37
N SER A 211 15.32 6.01 -15.93
CA SER A 211 16.09 5.61 -14.75
C SER A 211 15.97 6.62 -13.61
N ALA A 212 15.52 7.83 -13.89
CA ALA A 212 15.37 8.91 -12.91
C ALA A 212 14.20 9.83 -13.28
N SER A 213 13.57 10.42 -12.26
CA SER A 213 12.45 11.36 -12.43
C SER A 213 12.79 12.59 -13.28
N SER A 214 14.05 13.02 -13.28
CA SER A 214 14.53 14.12 -14.13
C SER A 214 14.43 13.86 -15.64
N GLU A 215 14.27 12.60 -16.05
CA GLU A 215 14.16 12.22 -17.46
C GLU A 215 12.74 12.27 -17.99
N VAL A 216 11.72 12.39 -17.11
CA VAL A 216 10.29 12.29 -17.46
C VAL A 216 9.88 13.24 -18.58
N GLN A 217 10.19 14.52 -18.47
CA GLN A 217 9.82 15.52 -19.47
C GLN A 217 10.47 15.23 -20.82
N GLN A 218 11.77 14.90 -20.84
CA GLN A 218 12.48 14.60 -22.08
C GLN A 218 11.92 13.33 -22.73
N ALA A 219 11.64 12.30 -21.94
CA ALA A 219 11.05 11.05 -22.43
C ALA A 219 9.68 11.30 -23.08
N ALA A 220 8.80 12.03 -22.40
CA ALA A 220 7.46 12.39 -22.92
C ALA A 220 7.54 13.26 -24.18
N SER A 221 8.46 14.25 -24.22
CA SER A 221 8.63 15.15 -25.37
C SER A 221 9.03 14.42 -26.65
N GLY A 222 9.80 13.34 -26.51
CA GLY A 222 10.28 12.51 -27.62
C GLY A 222 9.25 11.51 -28.19
N MET A 223 8.03 11.45 -27.63
CA MET A 223 6.98 10.52 -28.09
C MET A 223 5.96 11.25 -28.97
N ASP A 224 5.57 10.63 -30.08
CA ASP A 224 4.53 11.15 -31.00
C ASP A 224 3.27 10.29 -30.86
N VAL A 225 2.44 10.63 -29.87
CA VAL A 225 1.29 9.84 -29.43
C VAL A 225 0.02 10.68 -29.32
N ASP A 226 -1.13 10.02 -29.34
CA ASP A 226 -2.45 10.66 -29.24
C ASP A 226 -2.86 10.99 -27.80
N ALA A 227 -2.28 10.31 -26.83
CA ALA A 227 -2.54 10.48 -25.39
C ALA A 227 -1.37 9.95 -24.56
N PHE A 228 -1.28 10.36 -23.30
CA PHE A 228 -0.45 9.69 -22.30
C PHE A 228 -1.30 8.91 -21.31
N TYR A 229 -0.78 7.76 -20.89
CA TYR A 229 -1.22 7.05 -19.69
C TYR A 229 -0.10 7.13 -18.64
N VAL A 230 -0.43 7.58 -17.44
CA VAL A 230 0.49 7.67 -16.31
C VAL A 230 0.13 6.60 -15.29
N PRO A 231 0.93 5.53 -15.17
CA PRO A 231 0.73 4.49 -14.15
C PRO A 231 1.05 4.99 -12.74
N THR A 232 0.85 4.18 -11.72
CA THR A 232 1.34 4.44 -10.36
C THR A 232 2.85 4.23 -10.28
N ASP A 233 3.58 5.01 -11.04
CA ASP A 233 5.03 5.03 -11.12
C ASP A 233 5.58 6.14 -10.24
N ASN A 234 6.36 5.79 -9.22
CA ASN A 234 6.83 6.77 -8.24
C ASN A 234 7.74 7.84 -8.83
N ALA A 235 8.60 7.47 -9.78
CA ALA A 235 9.50 8.41 -10.43
C ALA A 235 8.72 9.37 -11.35
N VAL A 236 7.77 8.86 -12.13
CA VAL A 236 6.94 9.66 -13.05
C VAL A 236 6.00 10.58 -12.28
N VAL A 237 5.28 10.06 -11.28
CA VAL A 237 4.34 10.85 -10.48
C VAL A 237 5.06 11.94 -9.69
N SER A 238 6.28 11.70 -9.19
CA SER A 238 7.06 12.73 -8.50
C SER A 238 7.49 13.91 -9.41
N ALA A 239 7.56 13.70 -10.74
CA ALA A 239 7.93 14.71 -11.74
C ALA A 239 6.81 14.93 -12.79
N LEU A 240 5.57 14.72 -12.40
CA LEU A 240 4.40 14.69 -13.28
C LEU A 240 4.21 15.98 -14.10
N GLU A 241 4.54 17.13 -13.54
CA GLU A 241 4.36 18.43 -14.17
C GLU A 241 5.06 18.54 -15.51
N GLY A 242 6.25 17.94 -15.66
CA GLY A 242 6.99 17.93 -16.93
C GLY A 242 6.27 17.15 -18.05
N LEU A 243 5.61 16.03 -17.69
CA LEU A 243 4.79 15.27 -18.63
C LEU A 243 3.48 16.03 -18.95
N LEU A 244 2.82 16.60 -17.95
CA LEU A 244 1.60 17.40 -18.13
C LEU A 244 1.83 18.60 -19.05
N GLN A 245 2.95 19.33 -18.86
CA GLN A 245 3.32 20.44 -19.74
C GLN A 245 3.52 19.94 -21.18
N THR A 246 4.22 18.84 -21.37
CA THR A 246 4.43 18.23 -22.68
C THR A 246 3.10 17.84 -23.34
N ALA A 247 2.19 17.23 -22.61
CA ALA A 247 0.87 16.85 -23.09
C ALA A 247 0.04 18.07 -23.48
N GLN A 248 0.08 19.14 -22.69
CA GLN A 248 -0.59 20.41 -22.97
C GLN A 248 -0.04 21.03 -24.26
N ASP A 249 1.28 21.09 -24.45
CA ASP A 249 1.92 21.66 -25.64
C ASP A 249 1.55 20.87 -26.92
N LYS A 250 1.43 19.55 -26.79
CA LYS A 250 0.98 18.64 -27.86
C LYS A 250 -0.56 18.62 -28.03
N LYS A 251 -1.31 19.22 -27.13
CA LYS A 251 -2.79 19.21 -27.07
C LYS A 251 -3.39 17.81 -27.03
N ILE A 252 -2.81 16.95 -26.21
CA ILE A 252 -3.26 15.57 -26.02
C ILE A 252 -3.66 15.30 -24.55
N PRO A 253 -4.65 14.43 -24.30
CA PRO A 253 -5.07 14.10 -22.95
C PRO A 253 -4.05 13.25 -22.21
N VAL A 254 -4.11 13.36 -20.87
CA VAL A 254 -3.39 12.49 -19.94
C VAL A 254 -4.41 11.73 -19.10
N ILE A 255 -4.42 10.41 -19.21
CA ILE A 255 -5.14 9.55 -18.29
C ILE A 255 -4.15 9.09 -17.21
N ALA A 256 -4.45 9.35 -15.96
CA ALA A 256 -3.61 8.95 -14.84
C ALA A 256 -4.20 7.73 -14.11
N ALA A 257 -3.41 7.08 -13.28
CA ALA A 257 -3.88 5.97 -12.47
C ALA A 257 -4.62 6.42 -11.19
N ASP A 258 -4.47 7.69 -10.78
CA ASP A 258 -4.98 8.20 -9.50
C ASP A 258 -5.59 9.62 -9.60
N GLY A 259 -6.49 9.92 -8.64
CA GLY A 259 -7.20 11.21 -8.58
C GLY A 259 -6.31 12.39 -8.24
N GLU A 260 -5.24 12.21 -7.44
CA GLU A 260 -4.33 13.29 -7.08
C GLU A 260 -3.55 13.78 -8.31
N SER A 261 -3.20 12.88 -9.23
CA SER A 261 -2.61 13.25 -10.52
C SER A 261 -3.57 14.06 -11.40
N VAL A 262 -4.88 13.77 -11.35
CA VAL A 262 -5.91 14.56 -12.05
C VAL A 262 -6.04 15.96 -11.43
N LYS A 263 -6.00 16.07 -10.12
CA LYS A 263 -5.97 17.35 -9.40
C LYS A 263 -4.78 18.20 -9.80
N ARG A 264 -3.62 17.61 -10.09
CA ARG A 264 -2.39 18.28 -10.55
C ARG A 264 -2.44 18.68 -12.03
N GLY A 265 -3.38 18.19 -12.81
CA GLY A 265 -3.58 18.60 -14.21
C GLY A 265 -3.64 17.46 -15.23
N ALA A 266 -3.65 16.19 -14.81
CA ALA A 266 -4.06 15.11 -15.72
C ALA A 266 -5.52 15.29 -16.11
N THR A 267 -5.92 14.77 -17.27
CA THR A 267 -7.24 15.07 -17.84
C THR A 267 -8.35 14.36 -17.09
N ALA A 268 -8.21 13.05 -16.84
CA ALA A 268 -9.21 12.25 -16.15
C ALA A 268 -8.63 10.92 -15.66
N THR A 269 -9.37 10.27 -14.76
CA THR A 269 -9.14 8.87 -14.38
C THR A 269 -10.38 8.21 -13.79
N TYR A 270 -10.47 6.88 -13.89
CA TYR A 270 -11.10 6.04 -12.88
C TYR A 270 -10.00 5.65 -11.88
N GLY A 271 -9.96 6.30 -10.74
CA GLY A 271 -8.85 6.20 -9.78
C GLY A 271 -9.27 5.73 -8.42
N LEU A 272 -8.28 5.29 -7.65
CA LEU A 272 -8.44 4.91 -6.25
C LEU A 272 -8.28 6.14 -5.35
N ASN A 273 -8.96 6.09 -4.20
CA ASN A 273 -8.78 7.08 -3.14
C ASN A 273 -7.69 6.59 -2.18
N TYR A 274 -6.53 7.20 -2.21
CA TYR A 274 -5.36 6.78 -1.43
C TYR A 274 -5.48 7.09 0.06
N GLU A 275 -6.30 8.06 0.47
CA GLU A 275 -6.60 8.27 1.89
C GLU A 275 -7.43 7.11 2.44
N LYS A 276 -8.47 6.66 1.71
CA LYS A 276 -9.25 5.46 2.07
C LYS A 276 -8.39 4.20 2.07
N LEU A 277 -7.42 4.08 1.16
CA LEU A 277 -6.46 2.96 1.16
C LEU A 277 -5.64 2.95 2.45
N GLY A 278 -5.17 4.11 2.89
CA GLY A 278 -4.48 4.27 4.17
C GLY A 278 -5.35 3.90 5.37
N GLU A 279 -6.61 4.33 5.40
CA GLU A 279 -7.58 3.96 6.44
C GLU A 279 -7.82 2.44 6.48
N GLN A 280 -7.94 1.80 5.32
CA GLN A 280 -8.07 0.34 5.21
C GLN A 280 -6.82 -0.37 5.75
N THR A 281 -5.62 0.11 5.42
CA THR A 281 -4.37 -0.43 5.97
C THR A 281 -4.29 -0.27 7.48
N ALA A 282 -4.79 0.84 8.03
CA ALA A 282 -4.86 1.05 9.47
C ALA A 282 -5.79 0.03 10.17
N ALA A 283 -6.93 -0.30 9.56
CA ALA A 283 -7.81 -1.33 10.09
C ALA A 283 -7.12 -2.71 10.16
N MET A 284 -6.28 -3.04 9.18
CA MET A 284 -5.43 -4.24 9.23
C MET A 284 -4.38 -4.15 10.35
N ALA A 285 -3.72 -2.99 10.50
CA ALA A 285 -2.74 -2.76 11.57
C ALA A 285 -3.35 -2.98 12.96
N VAL A 286 -4.55 -2.45 13.18
CA VAL A 286 -5.27 -2.61 14.46
C VAL A 286 -5.53 -4.08 14.81
N LYS A 287 -5.93 -4.90 13.83
CA LYS A 287 -6.14 -6.34 14.03
C LYS A 287 -4.84 -7.06 14.42
N LEU A 288 -3.72 -6.71 13.76
CA LEU A 288 -2.41 -7.28 14.07
C LEU A 288 -1.93 -6.87 15.46
N LEU A 289 -2.01 -5.58 15.80
CA LEU A 289 -1.59 -5.05 17.09
C LEU A 289 -2.41 -5.60 18.27
N LYS A 290 -3.68 -5.92 18.04
CA LYS A 290 -4.53 -6.59 19.04
C LYS A 290 -4.31 -8.10 19.11
N GLY A 291 -3.52 -8.69 18.23
CA GLY A 291 -3.32 -10.14 18.14
C GLY A 291 -4.56 -10.91 17.67
N GLU A 292 -5.50 -10.25 17.00
CA GLU A 292 -6.73 -10.88 16.47
C GLU A 292 -6.41 -11.79 15.28
N THR A 293 -5.30 -11.53 14.59
CA THR A 293 -4.80 -12.32 13.47
C THR A 293 -3.28 -12.18 13.35
N GLN A 294 -2.69 -12.92 12.43
CA GLN A 294 -1.26 -12.84 12.10
C GLN A 294 -1.08 -12.46 10.63
N ALA A 295 -0.01 -11.76 10.29
CA ALA A 295 0.27 -11.33 8.92
C ALA A 295 0.30 -12.51 7.94
N ALA A 296 0.83 -13.66 8.35
CA ALA A 296 0.91 -14.87 7.54
C ALA A 296 -0.44 -15.41 7.04
N THR A 297 -1.51 -15.14 7.77
CA THR A 297 -2.87 -15.64 7.48
C THR A 297 -3.87 -14.52 7.20
N MET A 298 -3.47 -13.27 7.34
CA MET A 298 -4.30 -12.12 7.00
C MET A 298 -4.26 -11.88 5.49
N PRO A 299 -5.37 -12.04 4.76
CA PRO A 299 -5.40 -11.81 3.32
C PRO A 299 -4.90 -10.41 2.96
N VAL A 300 -4.27 -10.31 1.80
CA VAL A 300 -4.06 -9.02 1.15
C VAL A 300 -5.40 -8.43 0.78
N GLU A 301 -5.63 -7.19 1.14
CA GLU A 301 -6.85 -6.49 0.77
C GLU A 301 -6.59 -5.59 -0.45
N THR A 302 -7.60 -5.45 -1.31
CA THR A 302 -7.56 -4.54 -2.46
C THR A 302 -8.75 -3.61 -2.36
N ILE A 303 -8.52 -2.31 -2.53
CA ILE A 303 -9.62 -1.37 -2.64
C ILE A 303 -10.30 -1.57 -4.00
N THR A 304 -11.58 -1.87 -3.99
CA THR A 304 -12.35 -2.17 -5.22
C THR A 304 -13.18 -0.98 -5.70
N GLN A 305 -13.35 0.03 -4.84
CA GLN A 305 -14.11 1.22 -5.18
C GLN A 305 -13.23 2.19 -5.95
N VAL A 306 -13.51 2.33 -7.24
CA VAL A 306 -12.90 3.34 -8.10
C VAL A 306 -13.88 4.49 -8.29
N GLU A 307 -13.36 5.69 -8.40
CA GLU A 307 -14.13 6.93 -8.54
C GLU A 307 -13.67 7.66 -9.81
N LEU A 308 -14.60 8.31 -10.50
CA LEU A 308 -14.27 9.13 -11.66
C LEU A 308 -13.80 10.52 -11.21
N TYR A 309 -12.60 10.89 -11.63
CA TYR A 309 -12.01 12.21 -11.42
C TYR A 309 -11.80 12.87 -12.80
N VAL A 310 -12.16 14.14 -12.93
CA VAL A 310 -11.97 14.91 -14.16
C VAL A 310 -11.39 16.28 -13.85
N ASN A 311 -10.58 16.81 -14.78
CA ASN A 311 -10.03 18.16 -14.69
C ASN A 311 -10.47 18.96 -15.92
N THR A 312 -11.44 19.85 -15.72
CA THR A 312 -12.04 20.65 -16.81
C THR A 312 -11.07 21.69 -17.35
N THR A 313 -10.25 22.31 -16.51
CA THR A 313 -9.21 23.24 -16.96
C THR A 313 -8.13 22.53 -17.80
N ALA A 314 -7.71 21.33 -17.40
CA ALA A 314 -6.77 20.54 -18.20
C ALA A 314 -7.36 20.16 -19.55
N ALA A 315 -8.62 19.75 -19.59
CA ALA A 315 -9.34 19.43 -20.82
C ALA A 315 -9.47 20.65 -21.74
N GLU A 316 -9.89 21.81 -21.22
CA GLU A 316 -10.02 23.05 -21.98
C GLU A 316 -8.70 23.50 -22.62
N LYS A 317 -7.58 23.39 -21.91
CA LYS A 317 -6.24 23.75 -22.42
C LYS A 317 -5.82 22.96 -23.65
N ILE A 318 -6.32 21.74 -23.80
CA ILE A 318 -6.04 20.86 -24.94
C ILE A 318 -7.17 20.84 -25.97
N GLY A 319 -8.23 21.64 -25.75
CA GLY A 319 -9.38 21.76 -26.65
C GLY A 319 -10.40 20.62 -26.51
N LEU A 320 -10.41 19.91 -25.39
CA LEU A 320 -11.40 18.88 -25.07
C LEU A 320 -12.52 19.42 -24.18
N THR A 321 -13.70 18.83 -24.35
CA THR A 321 -14.87 19.09 -23.50
C THR A 321 -15.46 17.76 -23.06
N PHE A 322 -15.69 17.61 -21.77
CA PHE A 322 -16.34 16.41 -21.24
C PHE A 322 -17.84 16.41 -21.54
N PRO A 323 -18.42 15.25 -21.85
CA PRO A 323 -19.87 15.09 -21.89
C PRO A 323 -20.51 15.47 -20.54
N ALA A 324 -21.71 16.09 -20.57
CA ALA A 324 -22.40 16.50 -19.34
C ALA A 324 -22.68 15.32 -18.39
N GLU A 325 -22.97 14.13 -18.94
CA GLU A 325 -23.17 12.90 -18.20
C GLU A 325 -21.90 12.53 -17.38
N MET A 326 -20.73 12.57 -18.01
CA MET A 326 -19.46 12.28 -17.36
C MET A 326 -19.16 13.26 -16.20
N LEU A 327 -19.49 14.54 -16.37
CA LEU A 327 -19.34 15.54 -15.31
C LEU A 327 -20.30 15.28 -14.13
N SER A 328 -21.48 14.74 -14.40
CA SER A 328 -22.45 14.40 -13.34
C SER A 328 -22.10 13.12 -12.59
N GLU A 329 -21.35 12.21 -13.19
CA GLU A 329 -20.86 10.96 -12.59
C GLU A 329 -19.55 11.16 -11.82
N ALA A 330 -18.83 12.24 -12.07
CA ALA A 330 -17.54 12.49 -11.43
C ALA A 330 -17.69 12.70 -9.92
N ALA A 331 -16.91 11.96 -9.16
CA ALA A 331 -16.79 12.16 -7.72
C ALA A 331 -16.15 13.51 -7.40
N GLU A 332 -15.19 13.93 -8.24
CA GLU A 332 -14.51 15.22 -8.14
C GLU A 332 -14.31 15.83 -9.52
N THR A 333 -14.60 17.12 -9.63
CA THR A 333 -14.35 17.95 -10.82
C THR A 333 -13.36 19.05 -10.47
N TYR A 334 -12.13 18.92 -10.91
CA TYR A 334 -11.08 19.95 -10.71
C TYR A 334 -11.14 21.03 -11.78
N LYS A 335 -10.72 22.24 -11.36
CA LYS A 335 -10.70 23.45 -12.21
C LYS A 335 -9.35 24.12 -12.15
#